data_6a3bf460b557080749b9a3f95d9edf68
#
_entry.id   6a3bf460b557080749b9a3f95d9edf68
#
_cell.length_a   1.000
_cell.length_b   1.000
_cell.length_c   1.000
_cell.angle_alpha   90.00
_cell.angle_beta   90.00
_cell.angle_gamma   90.00
#
_symmetry.space_group_name_H-M   'P 1'
#
loop_
_entity.id
_entity.type
_entity.pdbx_description
1 polymer ?
#
loop_
_entity_poly.entity_id
_entity_poly.type
_entity_poly.pdbx_seq_one_letter_code
_entity_poly.pdbx_strand_id
1 'polypeptide(L)'
;MNSQRDFLLLATLCVTAATPAVAQTAASIPDLSGAWAHSALNALELPLSGPGPVRNTVRMQRGPQAGVGDGDRLVGDHTNPILRPWAAEVVKKAGEFGLAGKGYPTPRNQCWPEQVPFVYGNYGMQILQQPDKVTFLYPFDHQFRQVRLNQPHPAHVTPSWYGDAVGHYEGDMLVVDTVGIKVGPYSMIDWYGTPFTEALHLVERYRLLDYEATTEAIARAAKEHRQIDNPGNGPPADLNYKGKGLQIEVTIEDPGAFTVPWSATVTLRRAIDEWLEVVCAENMQWHPGTYSRVPTAQQHEF
;
A
#
# COMPACT_ATOMS: atom_id res chain seq x y z
N MET A 1 14.18 -96.06 -12.41
CA MET A 1 14.00 -95.13 -13.54
C MET A 1 13.53 -93.80 -12.98
N ASN A 2 14.50 -92.92 -12.69
CA ASN A 2 14.29 -91.61 -12.01
C ASN A 2 14.45 -90.50 -13.04
N SER A 3 13.40 -89.74 -13.24
CA SER A 3 13.44 -88.50 -14.01
C SER A 3 13.59 -87.34 -13.03
N GLN A 4 14.75 -86.71 -13.03
CA GLN A 4 14.96 -85.43 -12.37
C GLN A 4 14.53 -84.35 -13.30
N ARG A 5 13.66 -83.46 -12.83
CA ARG A 5 13.25 -82.17 -13.49
C ARG A 5 14.04 -81.04 -12.87
N ASP A 6 14.95 -80.49 -13.63
CA ASP A 6 15.69 -79.30 -13.29
C ASP A 6 14.77 -78.07 -13.45
N PHE A 7 14.54 -77.37 -12.34
CA PHE A 7 13.90 -76.07 -12.33
C PHE A 7 14.99 -75.00 -12.38
N LEU A 8 15.13 -74.37 -13.50
CA LEU A 8 15.91 -73.09 -13.63
C LEU A 8 15.09 -71.93 -13.08
N LEU A 9 15.53 -71.35 -11.97
CA LEU A 9 15.04 -70.10 -11.42
C LEU A 9 15.76 -68.92 -12.14
N LEU A 10 15.05 -68.23 -12.99
CA LEU A 10 15.50 -66.92 -13.53
C LEU A 10 15.26 -65.84 -12.48
N ALA A 11 16.33 -65.36 -11.85
CA ALA A 11 16.27 -64.18 -11.00
C ALA A 11 16.38 -62.90 -11.88
N THR A 12 15.26 -62.22 -12.05
CA THR A 12 15.24 -60.93 -12.72
C THR A 12 15.66 -59.83 -11.73
N LEU A 13 16.87 -59.27 -11.90
CA LEU A 13 17.33 -58.07 -11.19
C LEU A 13 16.61 -56.86 -11.72
N CYS A 14 15.65 -56.30 -10.95
CA CYS A 14 15.12 -54.96 -11.20
C CYS A 14 16.11 -53.92 -10.66
N VAL A 15 16.90 -53.32 -11.55
CA VAL A 15 17.68 -52.13 -11.24
C VAL A 15 16.73 -50.93 -11.24
N THR A 16 16.31 -50.52 -10.06
CA THR A 16 15.60 -49.22 -9.89
C THR A 16 16.62 -48.11 -9.98
N ALA A 17 16.63 -47.38 -11.11
CA ALA A 17 17.37 -46.14 -11.24
C ALA A 17 16.74 -45.10 -10.29
N ALA A 18 17.42 -44.81 -9.17
CA ALA A 18 17.07 -43.69 -8.32
C ALA A 18 17.44 -42.42 -9.06
N THR A 19 16.45 -41.72 -9.62
CA THR A 19 16.63 -40.33 -10.10
C THR A 19 16.97 -39.47 -8.88
N PRO A 20 18.05 -38.67 -8.92
CA PRO A 20 18.33 -37.73 -7.86
C PRO A 20 17.17 -36.76 -7.79
N ALA A 21 16.45 -36.71 -6.69
CA ALA A 21 15.53 -35.65 -6.37
C ALA A 21 16.37 -34.38 -6.25
N VAL A 22 16.29 -33.48 -7.24
CA VAL A 22 16.82 -32.13 -7.12
C VAL A 22 16.04 -31.51 -5.96
N ALA A 23 16.72 -31.36 -4.82
CA ALA A 23 16.18 -30.63 -3.69
C ALA A 23 15.96 -29.21 -4.18
N GLN A 24 14.69 -28.85 -4.42
CA GLN A 24 14.30 -27.48 -4.70
C GLN A 24 14.64 -26.70 -3.43
N THR A 25 15.70 -25.90 -3.49
CA THR A 25 16.05 -25.01 -2.38
C THR A 25 14.81 -24.19 -2.10
N ALA A 26 14.23 -24.35 -0.90
CA ALA A 26 13.12 -23.52 -0.45
C ALA A 26 13.53 -22.06 -0.65
N ALA A 27 12.79 -21.33 -1.47
CA ALA A 27 13.05 -19.91 -1.68
C ALA A 27 13.07 -19.26 -0.30
N SER A 28 14.17 -18.56 0.00
CA SER A 28 14.29 -17.88 1.30
C SER A 28 13.23 -16.77 1.36
N ILE A 29 12.46 -16.75 2.44
CA ILE A 29 11.52 -15.66 2.71
C ILE A 29 12.26 -14.33 2.62
N PRO A 30 11.74 -13.33 1.85
CA PRO A 30 12.41 -12.03 1.71
C PRO A 30 12.41 -11.29 3.05
N ASP A 31 13.52 -10.65 3.39
CA ASP A 31 13.57 -9.77 4.56
C ASP A 31 13.02 -8.38 4.19
N LEU A 32 11.73 -8.20 4.46
CA LEU A 32 11.02 -6.94 4.28
C LEU A 32 11.10 -6.05 5.52
N SER A 33 11.73 -6.52 6.61
CA SER A 33 11.73 -5.85 7.90
C SER A 33 12.40 -4.47 7.84
N GLY A 34 11.94 -3.56 8.70
CA GLY A 34 12.50 -2.23 8.91
C GLY A 34 11.65 -1.11 8.37
N ALA A 35 12.18 0.11 8.39
CA ALA A 35 11.49 1.31 8.01
C ALA A 35 11.65 1.64 6.51
N TRP A 36 10.54 1.96 5.88
CA TRP A 36 10.44 2.29 4.46
C TRP A 36 9.73 3.63 4.30
N ALA A 37 10.27 4.48 3.43
CA ALA A 37 9.73 5.80 3.17
C ALA A 37 9.72 6.13 1.68
N HIS A 38 8.90 7.08 1.32
CA HIS A 38 8.92 7.70 0.00
C HIS A 38 8.93 9.22 0.16
N SER A 39 9.31 9.93 -0.89
CA SER A 39 9.11 11.37 -0.96
C SER A 39 7.62 11.67 -0.85
N ALA A 40 7.28 12.70 -0.08
CA ALA A 40 5.92 13.03 0.34
C ALA A 40 4.87 12.99 -0.78
N LEU A 41 3.65 12.58 -0.42
CA LEU A 41 2.45 12.55 -1.25
C LEU A 41 2.59 11.75 -2.56
N ASN A 42 3.06 10.52 -2.48
CA ASN A 42 2.94 9.61 -3.60
C ASN A 42 1.46 9.29 -3.82
N ALA A 43 0.96 9.75 -4.93
CA ALA A 43 -0.23 9.13 -5.50
C ALA A 43 0.10 7.67 -5.84
N LEU A 44 -0.90 6.81 -5.90
CA LEU A 44 -0.75 5.47 -6.43
C LEU A 44 -0.20 5.55 -7.87
N GLU A 45 0.94 4.92 -8.12
CA GLU A 45 1.64 4.95 -9.40
C GLU A 45 0.92 4.08 -10.43
N LEU A 46 0.98 4.47 -11.71
CA LEU A 46 0.41 3.66 -12.78
C LEU A 46 1.10 2.29 -12.85
N PRO A 47 0.35 1.20 -13.09
CA PRO A 47 0.92 -0.08 -13.40
C PRO A 47 1.65 -0.02 -14.76
N LEU A 48 2.52 -0.99 -15.03
CA LEU A 48 3.19 -1.08 -16.33
C LEU A 48 2.23 -1.32 -17.49
N SER A 49 1.07 -1.91 -17.20
CA SER A 49 0.01 -2.19 -18.19
C SER A 49 -1.33 -2.35 -17.51
N GLY A 50 -2.42 -2.18 -18.26
CA GLY A 50 -3.77 -2.38 -17.77
C GLY A 50 -4.40 -1.12 -17.15
N PRO A 51 -5.61 -1.27 -16.59
CA PRO A 51 -6.31 -0.19 -15.89
C PRO A 51 -5.54 0.26 -14.65
N GLY A 52 -5.48 1.57 -14.44
CA GLY A 52 -4.74 2.19 -13.34
C GLY A 52 -5.55 3.22 -12.59
N PRO A 53 -4.95 3.83 -11.53
CA PRO A 53 -5.62 4.76 -10.64
C PRO A 53 -6.06 6.06 -11.33
N VAL A 54 -6.91 6.79 -10.63
CA VAL A 54 -7.23 8.19 -10.96
C VAL A 54 -5.94 9.03 -10.91
N ARG A 55 -5.79 9.95 -11.86
CA ARG A 55 -4.60 10.80 -12.00
C ARG A 55 -4.92 12.26 -11.77
N ASN A 56 -3.92 13.06 -11.37
CA ASN A 56 -4.07 14.49 -11.27
C ASN A 56 -4.12 15.12 -12.67
N THR A 57 -5.16 15.88 -12.96
CA THR A 57 -5.32 16.62 -14.23
C THR A 57 -4.70 18.01 -14.21
N VAL A 58 -4.46 18.58 -13.04
CA VAL A 58 -3.88 19.90 -12.91
C VAL A 58 -2.37 19.84 -12.95
N ARG A 59 -1.78 20.67 -13.85
CA ARG A 59 -0.34 20.86 -13.88
C ARG A 59 0.07 21.79 -12.75
N MET A 60 0.89 21.29 -11.84
CA MET A 60 1.59 22.17 -10.90
C MET A 60 2.54 23.07 -11.66
N GLN A 61 2.42 24.38 -11.47
CA GLN A 61 3.40 25.32 -11.99
C GLN A 61 4.64 25.24 -11.10
N ARG A 62 5.77 24.87 -11.69
CA ARG A 62 7.09 24.98 -11.02
C ARG A 62 7.67 26.34 -11.37
N GLY A 63 8.10 27.08 -10.38
CA GLY A 63 8.82 28.33 -10.56
C GLY A 63 8.70 29.27 -9.36
N PRO A 64 9.43 30.41 -9.37
CA PRO A 64 9.39 31.40 -8.27
C PRO A 64 8.02 32.03 -8.03
N GLN A 65 7.08 31.81 -8.96
CA GLN A 65 5.69 32.28 -8.87
C GLN A 65 4.69 31.17 -8.53
N ALA A 66 5.16 29.94 -8.30
CA ALA A 66 4.32 28.90 -7.73
C ALA A 66 3.94 29.35 -6.32
N GLY A 67 2.68 29.79 -6.14
CA GLY A 67 2.21 30.27 -4.85
C GLY A 67 2.27 29.16 -3.80
N VAL A 68 2.44 29.53 -2.55
CA VAL A 68 2.20 28.65 -1.42
C VAL A 68 0.77 28.15 -1.55
N GLY A 69 0.55 26.87 -1.86
CA GLY A 69 -0.76 26.27 -2.08
C GLY A 69 -0.99 25.66 -3.46
N ASP A 70 -0.16 25.91 -4.47
CA ASP A 70 -0.28 25.21 -5.76
C ASP A 70 -0.01 23.71 -5.66
N GLY A 71 0.65 23.27 -4.59
CA GLY A 71 0.79 21.86 -4.21
C GLY A 71 -0.50 21.20 -3.75
N ASP A 72 -1.49 21.98 -3.31
CA ASP A 72 -2.74 21.47 -2.74
C ASP A 72 -3.86 21.33 -3.76
N ARG A 73 -3.62 21.67 -5.02
CA ARG A 73 -4.62 21.53 -6.09
C ARG A 73 -4.66 20.11 -6.62
N LEU A 74 -5.30 19.26 -5.84
CA LEU A 74 -5.53 17.86 -6.21
C LEU A 74 -6.85 17.76 -6.99
N VAL A 75 -6.74 17.56 -8.30
CA VAL A 75 -7.90 17.44 -9.20
C VAL A 75 -7.82 16.12 -9.93
N GLY A 76 -8.54 15.14 -9.42
CA GLY A 76 -8.60 13.82 -10.01
C GLY A 76 -9.29 13.80 -11.38
N ASP A 77 -8.81 12.92 -12.25
CA ASP A 77 -9.46 12.64 -13.54
C ASP A 77 -10.76 11.86 -13.31
N HIS A 78 -11.85 12.59 -13.15
CA HIS A 78 -13.19 12.01 -12.99
C HIS A 78 -13.73 11.36 -14.27
N THR A 79 -13.03 11.51 -15.42
CA THR A 79 -13.39 10.85 -16.67
C THR A 79 -12.71 9.48 -16.85
N ASN A 80 -11.88 9.07 -15.88
CA ASN A 80 -11.22 7.78 -15.91
C ASN A 80 -12.27 6.65 -16.06
N PRO A 81 -12.17 5.78 -17.09
CA PRO A 81 -13.19 4.78 -17.40
C PRO A 81 -13.34 3.68 -16.35
N ILE A 82 -12.40 3.58 -15.41
CA ILE A 82 -12.55 2.64 -14.28
C ILE A 82 -13.68 3.05 -13.32
N LEU A 83 -14.02 4.35 -13.26
CA LEU A 83 -14.98 4.88 -12.31
C LEU A 83 -16.42 4.59 -12.73
N ARG A 84 -17.24 4.10 -11.81
CA ARG A 84 -18.69 4.13 -12.00
C ARG A 84 -19.22 5.57 -11.93
N PRO A 85 -20.37 5.89 -12.54
CA PRO A 85 -20.87 7.27 -12.62
C PRO A 85 -20.93 8.00 -11.28
N TRP A 86 -21.39 7.35 -10.21
CA TRP A 86 -21.46 7.96 -8.88
C TRP A 86 -20.07 8.24 -8.29
N ALA A 87 -19.10 7.32 -8.50
CA ALA A 87 -17.73 7.49 -8.05
C ALA A 87 -17.02 8.63 -8.82
N ALA A 88 -17.29 8.75 -10.11
CA ALA A 88 -16.83 9.86 -10.94
C ALA A 88 -17.33 11.21 -10.42
N GLU A 89 -18.60 11.32 -10.01
CA GLU A 89 -19.15 12.56 -9.44
C GLU A 89 -18.51 12.91 -8.09
N VAL A 90 -18.15 11.92 -7.27
CA VAL A 90 -17.39 12.16 -6.01
C VAL A 90 -16.01 12.72 -6.31
N VAL A 91 -15.26 12.10 -7.23
CA VAL A 91 -13.93 12.59 -7.66
C VAL A 91 -14.01 13.99 -8.24
N LYS A 92 -15.00 14.26 -9.09
CA LYS A 92 -15.24 15.58 -9.65
C LYS A 92 -15.47 16.62 -8.57
N LYS A 93 -16.36 16.32 -7.60
CA LYS A 93 -16.65 17.23 -6.48
C LYS A 93 -15.41 17.50 -5.62
N ALA A 94 -14.58 16.48 -5.35
CA ALA A 94 -13.31 16.65 -4.64
C ALA A 94 -12.38 17.59 -5.42
N GLY A 95 -12.29 17.43 -6.75
CA GLY A 95 -11.52 18.30 -7.63
C GLY A 95 -12.00 19.78 -7.64
N GLU A 96 -13.30 20.03 -7.49
CA GLU A 96 -13.85 21.39 -7.38
C GLU A 96 -13.33 22.12 -6.12
N PHE A 97 -13.16 21.39 -5.00
CA PHE A 97 -12.51 21.95 -3.80
C PHE A 97 -11.05 22.33 -4.10
N GLY A 98 -10.30 21.44 -4.75
CA GLY A 98 -8.92 21.72 -5.17
C GLY A 98 -8.82 22.95 -6.07
N LEU A 99 -9.68 23.08 -7.06
CA LEU A 99 -9.73 24.25 -7.96
C LEU A 99 -10.07 25.54 -7.21
N ALA A 100 -10.91 25.46 -6.18
CA ALA A 100 -11.26 26.61 -5.34
C ALA A 100 -10.17 26.95 -4.30
N GLY A 101 -9.03 26.26 -4.29
CA GLY A 101 -7.97 26.45 -3.29
C GLY A 101 -8.38 26.03 -1.88
N LYS A 102 -9.33 25.08 -1.75
CA LYS A 102 -9.82 24.54 -0.49
C LYS A 102 -9.37 23.09 -0.35
N GLY A 103 -9.04 22.68 0.87
CA GLY A 103 -8.78 21.28 1.17
C GLY A 103 -10.08 20.47 1.14
N TYR A 104 -10.07 19.34 0.42
CA TYR A 104 -11.15 18.36 0.51
C TYR A 104 -11.02 17.61 1.84
N PRO A 105 -12.14 17.28 2.52
CA PRO A 105 -12.09 16.46 3.73
C PRO A 105 -11.52 15.07 3.44
N THR A 106 -10.41 14.73 4.10
CA THR A 106 -9.70 13.44 3.96
C THR A 106 -9.60 12.77 5.33
N PRO A 107 -9.34 11.46 5.42
CA PRO A 107 -9.09 10.82 6.71
C PRO A 107 -8.05 11.57 7.52
N ARG A 108 -6.99 12.01 6.86
CA ARG A 108 -5.87 12.69 7.50
C ARG A 108 -6.23 14.04 8.11
N ASN A 109 -6.90 14.93 7.34
CA ASN A 109 -7.21 16.28 7.83
C ASN A 109 -8.43 16.34 8.75
N GLN A 110 -9.13 15.20 8.90
CA GLN A 110 -10.26 15.03 9.81
C GLN A 110 -9.92 14.15 11.02
N CYS A 111 -8.65 13.80 11.21
CA CYS A 111 -8.18 12.90 12.28
C CYS A 111 -8.97 11.58 12.33
N TRP A 112 -9.19 11.01 11.16
CA TRP A 112 -9.86 9.75 10.96
C TRP A 112 -8.84 8.66 10.62
N PRO A 113 -9.05 7.39 10.95
CA PRO A 113 -8.09 6.34 10.58
C PRO A 113 -7.85 6.29 9.08
N GLU A 114 -6.57 6.30 8.70
CA GLU A 114 -6.13 6.15 7.31
C GLU A 114 -6.17 4.66 6.94
N GLN A 115 -7.01 4.32 6.01
CA GLN A 115 -7.20 2.94 5.59
C GLN A 115 -6.24 2.56 4.46
N VAL A 116 -6.06 1.25 4.20
CA VAL A 116 -5.43 0.80 2.97
C VAL A 116 -6.42 0.95 1.79
N PRO A 117 -5.97 1.41 0.61
CA PRO A 117 -4.60 1.76 0.25
C PRO A 117 -4.22 3.23 0.49
N PHE A 118 -5.13 4.09 0.99
CA PHE A 118 -4.88 5.53 1.21
C PHE A 118 -3.59 5.79 2.02
N VAL A 119 -3.34 4.97 3.03
CA VAL A 119 -2.16 5.10 3.90
C VAL A 119 -0.83 5.02 3.14
N TYR A 120 -0.78 4.38 1.96
CA TYR A 120 0.42 4.31 1.13
C TYR A 120 0.79 5.65 0.48
N GLY A 121 -0.14 6.57 0.36
CA GLY A 121 0.10 7.93 -0.07
C GLY A 121 0.76 8.83 0.98
N ASN A 122 1.07 8.31 2.17
CA ASN A 122 1.60 9.07 3.30
C ASN A 122 3.07 8.76 3.60
N TYR A 123 3.44 8.71 4.86
CA TYR A 123 4.82 8.77 5.37
C TYR A 123 5.66 7.50 5.20
N GLY A 124 5.14 6.45 4.61
CA GLY A 124 5.78 5.15 4.62
C GLY A 124 5.35 4.30 5.82
N MET A 125 6.15 3.29 6.14
CA MET A 125 5.79 2.29 7.14
C MET A 125 7.00 1.61 7.73
N GLN A 126 6.84 1.01 8.89
CA GLN A 126 7.76 0.00 9.42
C GLN A 126 7.13 -1.39 9.29
N ILE A 127 7.91 -2.35 8.85
CA ILE A 127 7.49 -3.75 8.70
C ILE A 127 8.20 -4.61 9.74
N LEU A 128 7.43 -5.39 10.49
CA LEU A 128 7.91 -6.39 11.43
C LEU A 128 7.44 -7.76 10.97
N GLN A 129 8.37 -8.64 10.64
CA GLN A 129 8.07 -10.02 10.22
C GLN A 129 8.21 -10.97 11.41
N GLN A 130 7.20 -11.80 11.59
CA GLN A 130 7.14 -12.87 12.58
C GLN A 130 6.76 -14.17 11.88
N PRO A 131 6.97 -15.35 12.48
CA PRO A 131 6.70 -16.63 11.83
C PRO A 131 5.24 -16.84 11.39
N ASP A 132 4.29 -16.26 12.13
CA ASP A 132 2.84 -16.43 11.94
C ASP A 132 2.11 -15.18 11.47
N LYS A 133 2.80 -14.05 11.42
CA LYS A 133 2.21 -12.76 11.03
C LYS A 133 3.24 -11.75 10.55
N VAL A 134 2.76 -10.76 9.80
CA VAL A 134 3.48 -9.54 9.49
C VAL A 134 2.71 -8.36 10.09
N THR A 135 3.42 -7.46 10.76
CA THR A 135 2.85 -6.25 11.33
C THR A 135 3.39 -5.03 10.60
N PHE A 136 2.50 -4.22 10.08
CA PHE A 136 2.79 -2.90 9.52
C PHE A 136 2.49 -1.85 10.56
N LEU A 137 3.46 -0.98 10.82
CA LEU A 137 3.31 0.19 11.69
C LEU A 137 3.34 1.44 10.81
N TYR A 138 2.38 2.32 11.02
CA TYR A 138 2.27 3.59 10.30
C TYR A 138 2.52 4.74 11.27
N PRO A 139 3.39 5.72 10.92
CA PRO A 139 3.75 6.80 11.83
C PRO A 139 2.56 7.70 12.22
N PHE A 140 1.62 7.91 11.30
CA PHE A 140 0.47 8.76 11.52
C PHE A 140 -0.50 8.12 12.51
N ASP A 141 -0.77 8.80 13.63
CA ASP A 141 -1.61 8.32 14.74
C ASP A 141 -1.23 6.93 15.27
N HIS A 142 0.04 6.51 15.09
CA HIS A 142 0.58 5.22 15.58
C HIS A 142 -0.27 4.02 15.18
N GLN A 143 -0.83 4.06 13.98
CA GLN A 143 -1.70 3.00 13.51
C GLN A 143 -0.90 1.75 13.15
N PHE A 144 -1.52 0.60 13.33
CA PHE A 144 -0.92 -0.66 12.95
C PHE A 144 -1.92 -1.57 12.22
N ARG A 145 -1.38 -2.45 11.40
CA ARG A 145 -2.12 -3.48 10.69
C ARG A 145 -1.42 -4.82 10.86
N GLN A 146 -2.16 -5.86 11.17
CA GLN A 146 -1.65 -7.23 11.25
C GLN A 146 -2.16 -8.06 10.08
N VAL A 147 -1.25 -8.80 9.46
CA VAL A 147 -1.52 -9.79 8.43
C VAL A 147 -1.24 -11.16 9.01
N ARG A 148 -2.24 -12.03 9.11
CA ARG A 148 -2.08 -13.41 9.56
C ARG A 148 -1.53 -14.26 8.41
N LEU A 149 -0.45 -14.98 8.65
CA LEU A 149 0.18 -15.80 7.62
C LEU A 149 -0.43 -17.19 7.53
N ASN A 150 -0.63 -17.66 6.30
CA ASN A 150 -1.09 -19.02 5.98
C ASN A 150 -2.42 -19.40 6.67
N GLN A 151 -3.30 -18.44 6.82
CA GLN A 151 -4.62 -18.61 7.40
C GLN A 151 -5.69 -18.11 6.43
N PRO A 152 -6.88 -18.71 6.41
CA PRO A 152 -7.99 -18.15 5.63
C PRO A 152 -8.63 -16.97 6.35
N HIS A 153 -9.42 -16.20 5.61
CA HIS A 153 -10.38 -15.28 6.21
C HIS A 153 -11.40 -16.04 7.04
N PRO A 154 -11.91 -15.47 8.14
CA PRO A 154 -13.02 -16.06 8.88
C PRO A 154 -14.29 -16.09 8.02
N ALA A 155 -15.17 -17.04 8.29
CA ALA A 155 -16.45 -17.14 7.56
C ALA A 155 -17.30 -15.87 7.63
N HIS A 156 -17.14 -15.10 8.71
CA HIS A 156 -17.79 -13.80 8.91
C HIS A 156 -16.71 -12.78 9.30
N VAL A 157 -16.46 -11.84 8.41
CA VAL A 157 -15.53 -10.73 8.65
C VAL A 157 -16.29 -9.58 9.31
N THR A 158 -15.82 -9.16 10.49
CA THR A 158 -16.30 -7.92 11.10
C THR A 158 -15.52 -6.76 10.50
N PRO A 159 -16.18 -5.79 9.83
CA PRO A 159 -15.47 -4.67 9.23
C PRO A 159 -14.64 -3.87 10.22
N SER A 160 -13.40 -3.60 9.86
CA SER A 160 -12.47 -2.78 10.63
C SER A 160 -11.80 -1.73 9.73
N TRP A 161 -11.09 -0.75 10.31
CA TRP A 161 -10.44 0.29 9.53
C TRP A 161 -9.37 -0.25 8.57
N TYR A 162 -8.67 -1.32 8.95
CA TYR A 162 -7.66 -1.98 8.11
C TYR A 162 -8.14 -3.32 7.53
N GLY A 163 -9.43 -3.64 7.69
CA GLY A 163 -10.01 -4.88 7.22
C GLY A 163 -9.50 -6.13 7.97
N ASP A 164 -9.81 -7.26 7.44
CA ASP A 164 -9.24 -8.55 7.77
C ASP A 164 -8.19 -8.90 6.73
N ALA A 165 -6.93 -9.02 7.15
CA ALA A 165 -5.80 -9.25 6.27
C ALA A 165 -5.17 -10.62 6.53
N VAL A 166 -5.04 -11.43 5.48
CA VAL A 166 -4.33 -12.70 5.47
C VAL A 166 -3.22 -12.66 4.44
N GLY A 167 -2.19 -13.46 4.59
CA GLY A 167 -1.07 -13.45 3.66
C GLY A 167 -0.31 -14.77 3.60
N HIS A 168 0.53 -14.87 2.59
CA HIS A 168 1.46 -15.96 2.39
C HIS A 168 2.64 -15.50 1.54
N TYR A 169 3.70 -16.29 1.52
CA TYR A 169 4.85 -16.01 0.66
C TYR A 169 4.77 -16.81 -0.64
N GLU A 170 4.95 -16.12 -1.76
CA GLU A 170 5.09 -16.69 -3.10
C GLU A 170 6.51 -16.39 -3.63
N GLY A 171 7.42 -17.36 -3.45
CA GLY A 171 8.82 -17.13 -3.79
C GLY A 171 9.43 -16.01 -2.93
N ASP A 172 9.83 -14.94 -3.57
CA ASP A 172 10.42 -13.75 -2.96
C ASP A 172 9.41 -12.62 -2.72
N MET A 173 8.11 -12.88 -2.80
CA MET A 173 7.03 -11.92 -2.56
C MET A 173 6.20 -12.31 -1.35
N LEU A 174 5.79 -11.31 -0.58
CA LEU A 174 4.68 -11.42 0.37
C LEU A 174 3.40 -11.01 -0.37
N VAL A 175 2.43 -11.90 -0.42
CA VAL A 175 1.09 -11.63 -0.96
C VAL A 175 0.13 -11.46 0.21
N VAL A 176 -0.63 -10.38 0.21
CA VAL A 176 -1.61 -10.03 1.25
C VAL A 176 -2.96 -9.84 0.60
N ASP A 177 -3.94 -10.55 1.12
CA ASP A 177 -5.36 -10.45 0.73
C ASP A 177 -6.13 -9.75 1.84
N THR A 178 -6.96 -8.76 1.50
CA THR A 178 -7.68 -7.94 2.49
C THR A 178 -9.11 -7.67 2.07
N VAL A 179 -10.02 -8.01 2.98
CA VAL A 179 -11.46 -7.79 2.83
C VAL A 179 -12.03 -7.12 4.09
N GLY A 180 -13.27 -6.65 4.02
CA GLY A 180 -13.96 -6.10 5.19
C GLY A 180 -13.38 -4.79 5.69
N ILE A 181 -12.90 -3.94 4.78
CA ILE A 181 -12.48 -2.58 5.11
C ILE A 181 -13.73 -1.74 5.36
N LYS A 182 -13.79 -1.12 6.54
CA LYS A 182 -14.94 -0.33 6.99
C LYS A 182 -15.07 0.95 6.17
N VAL A 183 -16.28 1.24 5.69
CA VAL A 183 -16.58 2.52 5.04
C VAL A 183 -17.01 3.55 6.09
N GLY A 184 -16.35 4.69 6.09
CA GLY A 184 -16.67 5.84 6.95
C GLY A 184 -16.86 7.12 6.12
N PRO A 185 -17.20 8.25 6.77
CA PRO A 185 -17.53 9.49 6.06
C PRO A 185 -16.39 10.08 5.24
N TYR A 186 -15.16 9.73 5.56
CA TYR A 186 -13.95 10.23 4.88
C TYR A 186 -13.14 9.10 4.23
N SER A 187 -13.73 7.93 4.07
CA SER A 187 -13.07 6.79 3.43
C SER A 187 -12.84 7.05 1.95
N MET A 188 -11.60 6.90 1.51
CA MET A 188 -11.20 7.07 0.12
C MET A 188 -9.94 6.25 -0.18
N ILE A 189 -9.70 6.01 -1.45
CA ILE A 189 -8.55 5.23 -1.94
C ILE A 189 -7.29 6.10 -2.06
N ASP A 190 -7.46 7.35 -2.48
CA ASP A 190 -6.38 8.26 -2.83
C ASP A 190 -6.72 9.71 -2.48
N TRP A 191 -5.76 10.60 -2.69
CA TRP A 191 -5.89 12.04 -2.44
C TRP A 191 -6.87 12.78 -3.36
N TYR A 192 -7.41 12.11 -4.38
CA TYR A 192 -8.39 12.68 -5.30
C TYR A 192 -9.84 12.43 -4.85
N GLY A 193 -10.00 11.82 -3.68
CA GLY A 193 -11.31 11.50 -3.14
C GLY A 193 -11.98 10.30 -3.82
N THR A 194 -11.20 9.41 -4.45
CA THR A 194 -11.73 8.21 -5.08
C THR A 194 -12.42 7.32 -4.04
N PRO A 195 -13.75 7.15 -4.12
CA PRO A 195 -14.51 6.44 -3.10
C PRO A 195 -14.44 4.93 -3.31
N PHE A 196 -14.84 4.19 -2.28
CA PHE A 196 -15.04 2.75 -2.35
C PHE A 196 -16.29 2.33 -1.56
N THR A 197 -16.68 1.08 -1.70
CA THR A 197 -17.83 0.48 -0.99
C THR A 197 -17.37 -0.62 -0.03
N GLU A 198 -18.30 -1.19 0.72
CA GLU A 198 -18.03 -2.36 1.59
C GLU A 198 -17.58 -3.61 0.81
N ALA A 199 -17.73 -3.59 -0.52
CA ALA A 199 -17.26 -4.66 -1.41
C ALA A 199 -15.76 -4.53 -1.78
N LEU A 200 -15.05 -3.55 -1.21
CA LEU A 200 -13.62 -3.36 -1.49
C LEU A 200 -12.81 -4.60 -1.09
N HIS A 201 -12.09 -5.11 -2.07
CA HIS A 201 -11.14 -6.21 -1.95
C HIS A 201 -9.77 -5.77 -2.47
N LEU A 202 -8.73 -6.01 -1.70
CA LEU A 202 -7.35 -5.66 -2.05
C LEU A 202 -6.48 -6.90 -2.08
N VAL A 203 -5.67 -7.02 -3.12
CA VAL A 203 -4.56 -7.97 -3.16
C VAL A 203 -3.26 -7.19 -3.32
N GLU A 204 -2.37 -7.31 -2.36
CA GLU A 204 -1.12 -6.57 -2.29
C GLU A 204 0.06 -7.51 -2.43
N ARG A 205 1.05 -7.14 -3.24
CA ARG A 205 2.29 -7.90 -3.47
C ARG A 205 3.48 -7.04 -3.10
N TYR A 206 4.20 -7.47 -2.08
CA TYR A 206 5.38 -6.80 -1.54
C TYR A 206 6.62 -7.51 -2.03
N ARG A 207 7.51 -6.81 -2.71
CA ARG A 207 8.78 -7.35 -3.18
C ARG A 207 9.92 -6.37 -3.00
N LEU A 208 11.14 -6.91 -2.92
CA LEU A 208 12.35 -6.10 -2.92
C LEU A 208 12.87 -5.93 -4.35
N LEU A 209 13.11 -4.69 -4.73
CA LEU A 209 13.81 -4.33 -5.97
C LEU A 209 15.28 -4.05 -5.66
N ASP A 210 16.17 -4.32 -6.60
CA ASP A 210 17.53 -3.80 -6.50
C ASP A 210 17.58 -2.27 -6.59
N TYR A 211 18.74 -1.69 -6.36
CA TYR A 211 18.92 -0.24 -6.33
C TYR A 211 18.58 0.43 -7.67
N GLU A 212 18.99 -0.18 -8.77
CA GLU A 212 18.79 0.32 -10.12
C GLU A 212 17.30 0.31 -10.47
N ALA A 213 16.61 -0.83 -10.28
CA ALA A 213 15.18 -0.97 -10.52
C ALA A 213 14.35 -0.04 -9.61
N THR A 214 14.75 0.13 -8.35
CA THR A 214 14.11 1.07 -7.43
C THR A 214 14.24 2.50 -7.92
N THR A 215 15.44 2.89 -8.37
CA THR A 215 15.71 4.24 -8.88
C THR A 215 14.93 4.53 -10.16
N GLU A 216 14.85 3.54 -11.07
CA GLU A 216 14.08 3.64 -12.30
C GLU A 216 12.57 3.77 -12.01
N ALA A 217 12.02 2.95 -11.11
CA ALA A 217 10.62 3.01 -10.73
C ALA A 217 10.24 4.39 -10.14
N ILE A 218 11.05 4.92 -9.21
CA ILE A 218 10.84 6.24 -8.63
C ILE A 218 10.96 7.34 -9.70
N ALA A 219 11.93 7.24 -10.61
CA ALA A 219 12.08 8.21 -11.69
C ALA A 219 10.89 8.19 -12.67
N ARG A 220 10.34 7.01 -12.94
CA ARG A 220 9.10 6.84 -13.74
C ARG A 220 7.93 7.50 -13.03
N ALA A 221 7.70 7.17 -11.76
CA ALA A 221 6.65 7.76 -10.94
C ALA A 221 6.74 9.30 -10.92
N ALA A 222 7.93 9.85 -10.77
CA ALA A 222 8.16 11.29 -10.79
C ALA A 222 7.81 11.97 -12.12
N LYS A 223 7.91 11.25 -13.25
CA LYS A 223 7.52 11.77 -14.57
C LYS A 223 6.01 11.72 -14.78
N GLU A 224 5.37 10.65 -14.31
CA GLU A 224 3.95 10.40 -14.48
C GLU A 224 3.10 11.18 -13.48
N HIS A 225 3.52 11.17 -12.23
CA HIS A 225 2.94 11.93 -11.15
C HIS A 225 3.82 13.12 -10.85
N ARG A 226 3.31 14.30 -11.03
CA ARG A 226 3.98 15.50 -10.60
C ARG A 226 4.07 15.47 -9.09
N GLN A 227 5.22 14.93 -8.61
CA GLN A 227 5.52 14.88 -7.20
C GLN A 227 5.44 16.28 -6.62
N ILE A 228 4.65 16.41 -5.60
CA ILE A 228 4.77 17.51 -4.67
C ILE A 228 6.02 17.19 -3.86
N ASP A 229 7.16 17.77 -4.23
CA ASP A 229 8.38 17.73 -3.45
C ASP A 229 8.15 18.54 -2.16
N ASN A 230 7.35 17.98 -1.26
CA ASN A 230 7.26 18.53 0.08
C ASN A 230 8.08 17.62 1.02
N PRO A 231 9.25 18.07 1.48
CA PRO A 231 10.12 17.30 2.37
C PRO A 231 9.56 17.18 3.80
N GLY A 232 8.35 17.65 4.06
CA GLY A 232 7.84 17.71 5.42
C GLY A 232 7.02 16.50 5.84
N ASN A 233 7.27 16.01 7.02
CA ASN A 233 6.43 15.24 7.95
C ASN A 233 6.46 13.72 7.88
N GLY A 234 7.29 13.05 7.07
CA GLY A 234 7.52 11.61 7.16
C GLY A 234 8.96 11.29 7.54
N PRO A 235 9.27 10.04 7.96
CA PRO A 235 10.65 9.63 8.08
C PRO A 235 11.32 9.85 6.72
N PRO A 236 12.42 10.62 6.65
CA PRO A 236 13.06 10.88 5.39
C PRO A 236 13.64 9.59 4.82
N ALA A 237 13.50 9.42 3.51
CA ALA A 237 14.19 8.33 2.83
C ALA A 237 15.71 8.54 2.91
N ASP A 238 16.46 7.47 3.19
CA ASP A 238 17.91 7.53 3.15
C ASP A 238 18.40 7.60 1.69
N LEU A 239 18.81 8.79 1.27
CA LEU A 239 19.31 9.04 -0.09
C LEU A 239 20.71 8.42 -0.32
N ASN A 240 21.43 8.08 0.75
CA ASN A 240 22.75 7.45 0.67
C ASN A 240 22.67 5.94 0.59
N TYR A 241 21.51 5.36 0.95
CA TYR A 241 21.33 3.92 0.89
C TYR A 241 21.28 3.41 -0.56
N LYS A 242 22.19 2.49 -0.88
CA LYS A 242 22.34 1.88 -2.21
C LYS A 242 21.86 0.42 -2.27
N GLY A 243 21.16 -0.02 -1.23
CA GLY A 243 20.57 -1.35 -1.18
C GLY A 243 19.21 -1.42 -1.85
N LYS A 244 18.46 -2.47 -1.49
CA LYS A 244 17.15 -2.76 -2.09
C LYS A 244 16.07 -1.77 -1.65
N GLY A 245 15.19 -1.39 -2.58
CA GLY A 245 13.93 -0.72 -2.28
C GLY A 245 12.79 -1.71 -2.11
N LEU A 246 11.68 -1.24 -1.56
CA LEU A 246 10.43 -2.00 -1.44
C LEU A 246 9.44 -1.50 -2.48
N GLN A 247 8.85 -2.41 -3.24
CA GLN A 247 7.73 -2.12 -4.12
C GLN A 247 6.49 -2.88 -3.64
N ILE A 248 5.39 -2.16 -3.59
CA ILE A 248 4.05 -2.69 -3.32
C ILE A 248 3.26 -2.56 -4.62
N GLU A 249 2.78 -3.67 -5.15
CA GLU A 249 1.77 -3.69 -6.19
C GLU A 249 0.44 -4.00 -5.54
N VAL A 250 -0.55 -3.13 -5.70
CA VAL A 250 -1.89 -3.31 -5.16
C VAL A 250 -2.88 -3.48 -6.30
N THR A 251 -3.64 -4.57 -6.25
CA THR A 251 -4.81 -4.80 -7.11
C THR A 251 -6.06 -4.47 -6.30
N ILE A 252 -6.92 -3.66 -6.88
CA ILE A 252 -8.12 -3.11 -6.26
C ILE A 252 -9.33 -3.60 -7.04
N GLU A 253 -10.22 -4.27 -6.33
CA GLU A 253 -11.49 -4.74 -6.86
C GLU A 253 -12.62 -4.21 -5.97
N ASP A 254 -13.55 -3.48 -6.56
CA ASP A 254 -14.78 -3.03 -5.92
C ASP A 254 -15.85 -2.82 -7.00
N PRO A 255 -16.69 -3.82 -7.25
CA PRO A 255 -17.70 -3.72 -8.29
C PRO A 255 -18.78 -2.66 -7.99
N GLY A 256 -18.85 -2.14 -6.78
CA GLY A 256 -19.72 -1.02 -6.40
C GLY A 256 -19.19 0.33 -6.87
N ALA A 257 -17.87 0.52 -6.90
CA ALA A 257 -17.23 1.78 -7.25
C ALA A 257 -16.56 1.77 -8.62
N PHE A 258 -16.07 0.60 -9.08
CA PHE A 258 -15.29 0.47 -10.31
C PHE A 258 -15.98 -0.42 -11.34
N THR A 259 -15.68 -0.18 -12.60
CA THR A 259 -16.17 -0.95 -13.74
C THR A 259 -15.38 -2.23 -13.99
N VAL A 260 -14.10 -2.23 -13.61
CA VAL A 260 -13.14 -3.33 -13.74
C VAL A 260 -12.16 -3.28 -12.57
N PRO A 261 -11.54 -4.41 -12.19
CA PRO A 261 -10.36 -4.39 -11.31
C PRO A 261 -9.24 -3.57 -11.96
N TRP A 262 -8.45 -2.90 -11.11
CA TRP A 262 -7.31 -2.10 -11.56
C TRP A 262 -6.14 -2.25 -10.59
N SER A 263 -4.95 -1.88 -11.02
CA SER A 263 -3.75 -2.00 -10.22
C SER A 263 -2.99 -0.68 -10.11
N ALA A 264 -2.21 -0.57 -9.07
CA ALA A 264 -1.27 0.52 -8.86
C ALA A 264 0.01 0.00 -8.20
N THR A 265 1.06 0.81 -8.25
CA THR A 265 2.31 0.52 -7.54
C THR A 265 2.66 1.66 -6.59
N VAL A 266 3.43 1.32 -5.55
CA VAL A 266 4.09 2.28 -4.65
C VAL A 266 5.51 1.81 -4.45
N THR A 267 6.49 2.68 -4.70
CA THR A 267 7.90 2.33 -4.56
C THR A 267 8.54 3.15 -3.45
N LEU A 268 9.13 2.45 -2.48
CA LEU A 268 9.68 3.01 -1.26
C LEU A 268 11.19 2.78 -1.20
N ARG A 269 11.92 3.71 -0.56
CA ARG A 269 13.31 3.57 -0.18
C ARG A 269 13.44 3.23 1.29
N ARG A 270 14.60 2.77 1.71
CA ARG A 270 14.91 2.65 3.14
C ARG A 270 14.77 4.01 3.79
N ALA A 271 14.07 4.07 4.92
CA ALA A 271 13.99 5.27 5.73
C ALA A 271 15.24 5.41 6.63
N ILE A 272 15.56 6.62 7.02
CA ILE A 272 16.42 6.88 8.17
C ILE A 272 15.67 6.37 9.40
N ASP A 273 16.36 5.65 10.28
CA ASP A 273 15.77 4.93 11.42
C ASP A 273 15.26 5.87 12.54
N GLU A 274 14.53 6.91 12.17
CA GLU A 274 13.82 7.76 13.10
C GLU A 274 12.31 7.51 12.97
N TRP A 275 11.73 6.96 14.03
CA TRP A 275 10.28 6.85 14.13
C TRP A 275 9.72 8.20 14.57
N LEU A 276 9.06 8.88 13.65
CA LEU A 276 8.41 10.16 13.95
C LEU A 276 7.08 9.91 14.67
N GLU A 277 6.85 10.70 15.70
CA GLU A 277 5.56 10.80 16.35
C GLU A 277 4.72 11.84 15.62
N VAL A 278 3.65 11.38 14.97
CA VAL A 278 2.71 12.25 14.24
C VAL A 278 1.30 11.99 14.76
N VAL A 279 0.81 12.89 15.61
CA VAL A 279 -0.51 12.81 16.21
C VAL A 279 -1.41 13.88 15.60
N CYS A 280 -2.48 13.44 14.92
CA CYS A 280 -3.37 14.34 14.20
C CYS A 280 -4.04 15.36 15.13
N ALA A 281 -4.44 14.94 16.33
CA ALA A 281 -5.10 15.81 17.29
C ALA A 281 -4.26 17.02 17.71
N GLU A 282 -2.94 16.89 17.72
CA GLU A 282 -2.01 17.99 18.04
C GLU A 282 -1.92 19.01 16.88
N ASN A 283 -2.18 18.57 15.66
CA ASN A 283 -2.09 19.39 14.45
C ASN A 283 -3.41 20.05 14.02
N MET A 284 -4.51 19.85 14.77
CA MET A 284 -5.82 20.44 14.44
C MET A 284 -5.85 21.96 14.38
N GLN A 285 -4.84 22.64 14.93
CA GLN A 285 -4.70 24.11 14.87
C GLN A 285 -4.36 24.64 13.46
N TRP A 286 -3.95 23.77 12.53
CA TRP A 286 -3.50 24.16 11.20
C TRP A 286 -4.62 24.20 10.15
N HIS A 287 -5.84 23.85 10.51
CA HIS A 287 -6.96 23.86 9.58
C HIS A 287 -7.75 25.18 9.69
N PRO A 288 -7.64 26.10 8.72
CA PRO A 288 -8.41 27.36 8.75
C PRO A 288 -9.90 27.04 8.70
N GLY A 289 -10.60 27.32 9.78
CA GLY A 289 -12.06 27.21 9.88
C GLY A 289 -12.61 26.28 10.97
N THR A 290 -11.78 25.46 11.61
CA THR A 290 -12.20 24.63 12.74
C THR A 290 -11.25 24.77 13.92
N TYR A 291 -11.25 25.97 14.52
CA TYR A 291 -10.53 26.16 15.78
C TYR A 291 -11.37 25.65 16.95
N SER A 292 -11.31 24.36 17.21
CA SER A 292 -11.54 23.92 18.58
C SER A 292 -10.18 24.00 19.31
N ARG A 293 -10.01 24.97 20.17
CA ARG A 293 -8.89 24.95 21.12
C ARG A 293 -9.07 23.68 21.96
N VAL A 294 -8.12 22.76 21.85
CA VAL A 294 -8.03 21.67 22.82
C VAL A 294 -7.90 22.33 24.19
N PRO A 295 -8.81 22.08 25.15
CA PRO A 295 -8.69 22.65 26.48
C PRO A 295 -7.37 22.17 27.08
N THR A 296 -6.42 23.08 27.27
CA THR A 296 -5.23 22.78 28.06
C THR A 296 -5.64 22.83 29.53
N ALA A 297 -5.35 21.76 30.28
CA ALA A 297 -5.55 21.74 31.71
C ALA A 297 -4.79 22.93 32.33
N GLN A 298 -5.51 23.81 32.99
CA GLN A 298 -4.91 24.99 33.62
C GLN A 298 -4.15 24.65 34.92
N GLN A 299 -4.29 23.42 35.41
CA GLN A 299 -3.57 22.89 36.57
C GLN A 299 -3.20 21.43 36.34
N HIS A 300 -1.98 21.05 36.69
CA HIS A 300 -1.59 19.64 36.77
C HIS A 300 -2.21 19.07 38.05
N GLU A 301 -3.10 18.11 37.89
CA GLU A 301 -3.73 17.38 39.00
C GLU A 301 -2.91 16.12 39.40
N PHE A 302 -1.57 16.20 39.36
CA PHE A 302 -0.71 15.09 39.79
C PHE A 302 0.19 15.55 40.94
#